data_130fb12aacf240bf9c99a2f122ef8081
#
_entry.id   130fb12aacf240bf9c99a2f122ef8081
#
_cell.length_a   1.000
_cell.length_b   1.000
_cell.length_c   1.000
_cell.angle_alpha   90.00
_cell.angle_beta   90.00
_cell.angle_gamma   90.00
#
_symmetry.space_group_name_H-M   'P 1'
#
loop_
_entity.id
_entity.type
_entity.pdbx_description
1 polymer ?
#
loop_
_entity_poly.entity_id
_entity_poly.type
_entity_poly.pdbx_seq_one_letter_code
_entity_poly.pdbx_strand_id
1 'polypeptide(L)'
;MKSKNELIKLLESKLKNNKINSSLAKALNEELLKKNINPNLTGLLFNGMKDIIDLNDNELILLSKVFYNYFKDDNLKPSHYFSDKDLINYETNIKEHYESINLIELNNTIKINDTSYVAFVGAEMLYNMYESNIIVYNKETQRSPKIRVLGKNYVVKQISLNKNAVKEIANEMLNETYESDLIIFNVLQLPNNVPNISYDNGTLYIKPNLNVEDEDCTFINVIDGMHRLTALVNAVAKLKKDKKEIPPSMGLIVKIIVRTIEEAKRVVTQSFKRSATDKDFLKSLEVNDYTKLTDAFIKELPEYIREKIYSTYNECIYNNGITYKTLITDCMRKILTQEKNFLFNLKVVTNMGTIGEKILSYILEEYYEKNFTLFQNESNLMRKNSFVYLLVFFHEIYKRKIPEEKFLMIADRIALSSGTWDRDMLSRKKFNMNELIEEAKEILEEEILND
;
A
#
# COMPACT_ATOMS: atom_id res chain seq x y z
N MET A 1 -1.22 40.98 12.61
CA MET A 1 -1.03 39.53 12.35
C MET A 1 -1.38 38.78 13.64
N LYS A 2 -2.22 37.75 13.55
CA LYS A 2 -2.55 36.88 14.70
C LYS A 2 -1.36 35.95 15.00
N SER A 3 -1.34 35.37 16.19
CA SER A 3 -0.27 34.45 16.59
C SER A 3 -0.36 33.09 15.85
N LYS A 4 0.76 32.52 15.38
CA LYS A 4 0.81 31.16 14.84
C LYS A 4 0.32 30.12 15.85
N ASN A 5 0.51 30.36 17.16
CA ASN A 5 0.00 29.48 18.22
C ASN A 5 -1.54 29.47 18.28
N GLU A 6 -2.21 30.55 17.91
CA GLU A 6 -3.68 30.58 17.81
C GLU A 6 -4.15 29.75 16.62
N LEU A 7 -3.45 29.84 15.48
CA LEU A 7 -3.74 29.01 14.31
C LEU A 7 -3.58 27.52 14.66
N ILE A 8 -2.47 27.13 15.29
CA ILE A 8 -2.21 25.76 15.69
C ILE A 8 -3.34 25.20 16.54
N LYS A 9 -3.75 25.93 17.60
CA LYS A 9 -4.87 25.52 18.46
C LYS A 9 -6.19 25.37 17.70
N LEU A 10 -6.45 26.29 16.76
CA LEU A 10 -7.66 26.25 15.95
C LEU A 10 -7.65 25.04 15.00
N LEU A 11 -6.53 24.78 14.32
CA LEU A 11 -6.35 23.63 13.44
C LEU A 11 -6.45 22.30 14.22
N GLU A 12 -5.85 22.21 15.41
CA GLU A 12 -5.96 21.05 16.29
C GLU A 12 -7.41 20.76 16.69
N SER A 13 -8.15 21.81 17.09
CA SER A 13 -9.57 21.69 17.42
C SER A 13 -10.39 21.19 16.24
N LYS A 14 -10.20 21.80 15.07
CA LYS A 14 -10.89 21.38 13.83
C LYS A 14 -10.51 19.95 13.41
N LEU A 15 -9.24 19.58 13.50
CA LEU A 15 -8.78 18.23 13.15
C LEU A 15 -9.35 17.19 14.14
N LYS A 16 -9.33 17.49 15.45
CA LYS A 16 -9.87 16.60 16.49
C LYS A 16 -11.35 16.29 16.28
N ASN A 17 -12.14 17.29 15.91
CA ASN A 17 -13.58 17.16 15.67
C ASN A 17 -13.90 16.50 14.32
N ASN A 18 -12.92 16.43 13.41
CA ASN A 18 -13.08 15.92 12.04
C ASN A 18 -12.18 14.72 11.70
N LYS A 19 -11.67 14.01 12.71
CA LYS A 19 -10.79 12.83 12.50
C LYS A 19 -11.37 11.71 11.61
N ILE A 20 -12.68 11.74 11.37
CA ILE A 20 -13.41 10.74 10.56
C ILE A 20 -13.93 11.38 9.25
N ASN A 21 -13.55 12.62 8.96
CA ASN A 21 -14.05 13.34 7.78
C ASN A 21 -13.24 12.96 6.52
N SER A 22 -13.85 12.12 5.69
CA SER A 22 -13.25 11.61 4.46
C SER A 22 -13.04 12.69 3.40
N SER A 23 -13.96 13.66 3.30
CA SER A 23 -13.89 14.73 2.31
C SER A 23 -12.75 15.70 2.62
N LEU A 24 -12.53 15.99 3.91
CA LEU A 24 -11.41 16.83 4.35
C LEU A 24 -10.06 16.13 4.09
N ALA A 25 -9.99 14.84 4.39
CA ALA A 25 -8.78 14.04 4.11
C ALA A 25 -8.46 13.98 2.61
N LYS A 26 -9.48 13.86 1.77
CA LYS A 26 -9.34 13.89 0.32
C LYS A 26 -8.84 15.25 -0.16
N ALA A 27 -9.47 16.34 0.28
CA ALA A 27 -9.06 17.69 -0.09
C ALA A 27 -7.60 18.00 0.34
N LEU A 28 -7.19 17.52 1.52
CA LEU A 28 -5.81 17.65 1.99
C LEU A 28 -4.83 16.85 1.13
N ASN A 29 -5.16 15.60 0.79
CA ASN A 29 -4.32 14.79 -0.09
C ASN A 29 -4.16 15.38 -1.49
N GLU A 30 -5.24 15.92 -2.07
CA GLU A 30 -5.19 16.57 -3.38
C GLU A 30 -4.27 17.80 -3.38
N GLU A 31 -4.31 18.63 -2.33
CA GLU A 31 -3.43 19.80 -2.23
C GLU A 31 -1.97 19.41 -1.92
N LEU A 32 -1.75 18.37 -1.10
CA LEU A 32 -0.40 17.83 -0.85
C LEU A 32 0.25 17.33 -2.14
N LEU A 33 -0.51 16.61 -2.97
CA LEU A 33 -0.03 16.13 -4.27
C LEU A 33 0.27 17.29 -5.24
N LYS A 34 -0.62 18.29 -5.33
CA LYS A 34 -0.39 19.48 -6.20
C LYS A 34 0.84 20.27 -5.79
N LYS A 35 1.14 20.32 -4.50
CA LYS A 35 2.23 21.09 -3.93
C LYS A 35 3.47 20.24 -3.65
N ASN A 36 3.42 18.96 -4.03
CA ASN A 36 4.52 18.02 -3.85
C ASN A 36 5.00 17.90 -2.39
N ILE A 37 4.14 18.21 -1.42
CA ILE A 37 4.43 18.03 0.01
C ILE A 37 4.14 16.58 0.37
N ASN A 38 4.85 16.06 1.37
CA ASN A 38 4.79 14.66 1.82
C ASN A 38 3.35 14.09 1.76
N PRO A 39 3.04 13.17 0.83
CA PRO A 39 1.69 12.64 0.63
C PRO A 39 1.19 11.84 1.84
N ASN A 40 2.08 11.45 2.77
CA ASN A 40 1.72 10.75 4.00
C ASN A 40 1.29 11.71 5.12
N LEU A 41 1.44 13.04 4.95
CA LEU A 41 1.14 14.03 5.98
C LEU A 41 -0.32 13.92 6.47
N THR A 42 -1.28 13.72 5.57
CA THR A 42 -2.68 13.50 5.94
C THR A 42 -2.83 12.30 6.87
N GLY A 43 -2.22 11.18 6.52
CA GLY A 43 -2.23 9.97 7.36
C GLY A 43 -1.59 10.21 8.72
N LEU A 44 -0.47 10.90 8.77
CA LEU A 44 0.23 11.23 10.02
C LEU A 44 -0.60 12.13 10.93
N LEU A 45 -1.21 13.18 10.40
CA LEU A 45 -2.05 14.12 11.15
C LEU A 45 -3.35 13.48 11.66
N PHE A 46 -4.10 12.80 10.77
CA PHE A 46 -5.39 12.19 11.13
C PHE A 46 -5.23 11.04 12.12
N ASN A 47 -4.07 10.40 12.16
CA ASN A 47 -3.73 9.37 13.14
C ASN A 47 -3.09 9.95 14.40
N GLY A 48 -2.82 11.27 14.39
CA GLY A 48 -2.08 11.99 15.42
C GLY A 48 -0.70 11.35 15.63
N MET A 49 -0.02 10.95 14.54
CA MET A 49 1.36 10.50 14.50
C MET A 49 2.32 11.67 14.35
N LYS A 50 1.82 12.79 13.84
CA LYS A 50 2.47 14.10 13.81
C LYS A 50 1.49 15.11 14.41
N ASP A 51 1.94 15.88 15.37
CA ASP A 51 1.12 16.93 15.96
C ASP A 51 1.21 18.20 15.10
N ILE A 52 0.15 19.02 15.09
CA ILE A 52 0.12 20.24 14.26
C ILE A 52 1.22 21.23 14.71
N ILE A 53 1.59 21.20 15.96
CA ILE A 53 2.66 22.03 16.50
C ILE A 53 4.04 21.68 15.92
N ASP A 54 4.21 20.48 15.36
CA ASP A 54 5.46 19.98 14.75
C ASP A 54 5.54 20.26 13.24
N LEU A 55 4.50 20.92 12.68
CA LEU A 55 4.48 21.32 11.28
C LEU A 55 5.38 22.52 11.02
N ASN A 56 6.05 22.51 9.87
CA ASN A 56 6.77 23.68 9.37
C ASN A 56 5.78 24.73 8.81
N ASP A 57 6.28 25.93 8.50
CA ASP A 57 5.43 27.03 8.04
C ASP A 57 4.69 26.69 6.73
N ASN A 58 5.32 26.00 5.79
CA ASN A 58 4.70 25.60 4.53
C ASN A 58 3.56 24.58 4.74
N GLU A 59 3.77 23.59 5.62
CA GLU A 59 2.74 22.63 6.01
C GLU A 59 1.58 23.30 6.75
N LEU A 60 1.88 24.28 7.63
CA LEU A 60 0.86 25.07 8.33
C LEU A 60 0.05 25.95 7.38
N ILE A 61 0.70 26.61 6.41
CA ILE A 61 0.01 27.41 5.39
C ILE A 61 -0.90 26.52 4.56
N LEU A 62 -0.41 25.37 4.10
CA LEU A 62 -1.20 24.41 3.33
C LEU A 62 -2.42 23.94 4.12
N LEU A 63 -2.21 23.49 5.36
CA LEU A 63 -3.27 22.99 6.21
C LEU A 63 -4.32 24.07 6.50
N SER A 64 -3.86 25.29 6.80
CA SER A 64 -4.70 26.48 7.00
C SER A 64 -5.54 26.77 5.74
N LYS A 65 -4.93 26.77 4.54
CA LYS A 65 -5.58 27.01 3.25
C LYS A 65 -6.66 25.97 2.95
N VAL A 66 -6.33 24.68 3.14
CA VAL A 66 -7.29 23.57 2.91
C VAL A 66 -8.47 23.67 3.87
N PHE A 67 -8.18 23.90 5.15
CA PHE A 67 -9.24 24.01 6.18
C PHE A 67 -10.11 25.26 5.98
N TYR A 68 -9.51 26.40 5.61
CA TYR A 68 -10.26 27.59 5.22
C TYR A 68 -11.20 27.30 4.05
N ASN A 69 -10.69 26.68 2.99
CA ASN A 69 -11.50 26.34 1.82
C ASN A 69 -12.62 25.34 2.12
N TYR A 70 -12.36 24.42 3.04
CA TYR A 70 -13.32 23.38 3.41
C TYR A 70 -14.40 23.88 4.38
N PHE A 71 -14.01 24.57 5.46
CA PHE A 71 -14.93 25.00 6.50
C PHE A 71 -15.53 26.41 6.24
N LYS A 72 -14.96 27.18 5.31
CA LYS A 72 -15.30 28.58 5.06
C LYS A 72 -15.25 29.44 6.32
N ASP A 73 -14.30 29.13 7.23
CA ASP A 73 -14.08 29.82 8.48
C ASP A 73 -12.94 30.84 8.31
N ASP A 74 -13.28 32.14 8.30
CA ASP A 74 -12.32 33.23 8.08
C ASP A 74 -11.17 33.23 9.10
N ASN A 75 -11.38 32.66 10.29
CA ASN A 75 -10.32 32.52 11.29
C ASN A 75 -9.20 31.54 10.84
N LEU A 76 -9.46 30.71 9.83
CA LEU A 76 -8.47 29.82 9.26
C LEU A 76 -7.69 30.39 8.08
N LYS A 77 -7.96 31.66 7.70
CA LYS A 77 -7.34 32.29 6.54
C LYS A 77 -5.84 32.49 6.76
N PRO A 78 -4.96 31.94 5.88
CA PRO A 78 -3.51 32.01 6.07
C PRO A 78 -2.97 33.44 6.24
N SER A 79 -3.51 34.42 5.49
CA SER A 79 -3.12 35.83 5.54
C SER A 79 -3.29 36.50 6.91
N HIS A 80 -4.05 35.89 7.84
CA HIS A 80 -4.16 36.39 9.21
C HIS A 80 -2.93 36.08 10.07
N TYR A 81 -2.14 35.05 9.70
CA TYR A 81 -1.08 34.46 10.52
C TYR A 81 0.31 34.53 9.87
N PHE A 82 0.36 34.66 8.56
CA PHE A 82 1.59 34.68 7.77
C PHE A 82 1.69 35.99 7.01
N SER A 83 2.92 36.50 6.86
CA SER A 83 3.17 37.71 6.07
C SER A 83 3.01 37.42 4.56
N ASP A 84 2.80 38.48 3.76
CA ASP A 84 2.76 38.35 2.32
C ASP A 84 4.04 37.71 1.77
N LYS A 85 5.19 38.00 2.39
CA LYS A 85 6.47 37.37 2.06
C LYS A 85 6.45 35.86 2.31
N ASP A 86 5.89 35.40 3.44
CA ASP A 86 5.77 33.98 3.75
C ASP A 86 4.83 33.27 2.78
N LEU A 87 3.72 33.93 2.40
CA LEU A 87 2.76 33.39 1.44
C LEU A 87 3.32 33.35 0.01
N ILE A 88 4.07 34.37 -0.41
CA ILE A 88 4.77 34.37 -1.70
C ILE A 88 5.84 33.27 -1.69
N ASN A 89 6.62 33.16 -0.63
CA ASN A 89 7.60 32.10 -0.48
C ASN A 89 6.95 30.71 -0.51
N TYR A 90 5.79 30.52 0.14
CA TYR A 90 5.05 29.28 0.06
C TYR A 90 4.60 28.96 -1.38
N GLU A 91 4.21 29.93 -2.19
CA GLU A 91 3.82 29.70 -3.59
C GLU A 91 5.04 29.49 -4.51
N THR A 92 6.21 30.08 -4.20
CA THR A 92 7.45 30.05 -5.00
C THR A 92 8.42 28.94 -4.57
N ASN A 93 8.62 28.73 -3.25
CA ASN A 93 9.59 27.76 -2.70
C ASN A 93 9.24 26.30 -2.90
N ILE A 94 8.04 26.02 -3.37
CA ILE A 94 7.65 24.65 -3.76
C ILE A 94 8.52 24.14 -4.91
N LYS A 95 9.05 25.02 -5.74
CA LYS A 95 10.05 24.66 -6.75
C LYS A 95 11.47 24.55 -6.19
N GLU A 96 11.85 25.38 -5.22
CA GLU A 96 13.24 25.46 -4.71
C GLU A 96 13.60 24.37 -3.72
N HIS A 97 12.65 23.86 -2.92
CA HIS A 97 12.95 22.79 -1.93
C HIS A 97 13.21 21.41 -2.59
N TYR A 98 12.77 21.23 -3.84
CA TYR A 98 13.04 20.01 -4.62
C TYR A 98 14.32 20.05 -5.43
N GLU A 99 14.87 21.24 -5.71
CA GLU A 99 16.13 21.41 -6.45
C GLU A 99 17.38 21.21 -5.56
N SER A 100 17.23 21.07 -4.24
CA SER A 100 18.37 21.21 -3.30
C SER A 100 19.18 19.95 -3.02
N ILE A 101 18.68 18.75 -3.28
CA ILE A 101 19.47 17.52 -3.11
C ILE A 101 19.72 16.88 -4.48
N ASN A 102 20.64 17.45 -5.23
CA ASN A 102 21.03 16.92 -6.54
C ASN A 102 21.95 15.70 -6.45
N LEU A 103 22.54 15.49 -5.29
CA LEU A 103 23.49 14.41 -5.03
C LEU A 103 23.48 14.04 -3.54
N ILE A 104 23.34 12.76 -3.27
CA ILE A 104 23.55 12.16 -1.94
C ILE A 104 24.89 11.47 -1.97
N GLU A 105 25.78 11.86 -1.06
CA GLU A 105 27.11 11.27 -0.90
C GLU A 105 27.17 10.56 0.45
N LEU A 106 27.28 9.24 0.44
CA LEU A 106 27.40 8.42 1.63
C LEU A 106 28.84 7.93 1.75
N ASN A 107 29.62 8.67 2.52
CA ASN A 107 31.02 8.34 2.79
C ASN A 107 31.15 7.13 3.72
N ASN A 108 32.31 6.48 3.71
CA ASN A 108 32.61 5.29 4.51
C ASN A 108 31.58 4.17 4.29
N THR A 109 31.06 4.05 3.07
CA THR A 109 30.13 3.00 2.67
C THR A 109 30.86 1.70 2.43
N ILE A 110 30.35 0.61 3.01
CA ILE A 110 30.81 -0.75 2.77
C ILE A 110 30.00 -1.35 1.61
N LYS A 111 30.66 -1.68 0.52
CA LYS A 111 30.06 -2.43 -0.59
C LYS A 111 29.99 -3.91 -0.22
N ILE A 112 28.77 -4.47 -0.11
CA ILE A 112 28.55 -5.91 0.13
C ILE A 112 28.62 -6.68 -1.19
N ASN A 113 27.95 -6.14 -2.22
CA ASN A 113 28.00 -6.61 -3.61
C ASN A 113 27.55 -5.47 -4.54
N ASP A 114 27.40 -5.74 -5.84
CA ASP A 114 27.10 -4.68 -6.83
C ASP A 114 25.75 -3.97 -6.63
N THR A 115 24.89 -4.53 -5.83
CA THR A 115 23.53 -3.99 -5.59
C THR A 115 23.18 -3.87 -4.10
N SER A 116 24.20 -3.92 -3.22
CA SER A 116 23.96 -3.87 -1.77
C SER A 116 25.12 -3.19 -1.05
N TYR A 117 24.80 -2.19 -0.22
CA TYR A 117 25.72 -1.32 0.47
C TYR A 117 25.30 -1.13 1.93
N VAL A 118 26.23 -0.79 2.81
CA VAL A 118 25.94 -0.42 4.21
C VAL A 118 26.71 0.86 4.53
N ALA A 119 26.02 1.84 5.11
CA ALA A 119 26.60 3.10 5.55
C ALA A 119 25.96 3.55 6.87
N PHE A 120 26.69 4.34 7.66
CA PHE A 120 26.08 5.18 8.68
C PHE A 120 25.64 6.48 8.01
N VAL A 121 24.37 6.83 8.20
CA VAL A 121 23.79 8.05 7.62
C VAL A 121 23.37 8.98 8.76
N GLY A 122 23.96 10.16 8.80
CA GLY A 122 23.67 11.16 9.84
C GLY A 122 22.22 11.65 9.82
N ALA A 123 21.74 12.03 10.99
CA ALA A 123 20.34 12.39 11.21
C ALA A 123 19.88 13.57 10.34
N GLU A 124 20.71 14.58 10.14
CA GLU A 124 20.33 15.72 9.31
C GLU A 124 20.14 15.36 7.84
N MET A 125 21.01 14.50 7.31
CA MET A 125 20.87 14.00 5.94
C MET A 125 19.59 13.18 5.78
N LEU A 126 19.30 12.24 6.70
CA LEU A 126 18.08 11.44 6.68
C LEU A 126 16.82 12.33 6.79
N TYR A 127 16.87 13.34 7.65
CA TYR A 127 15.80 14.33 7.78
C TYR A 127 15.56 15.06 6.45
N ASN A 128 16.62 15.59 5.83
CA ASN A 128 16.53 16.32 4.57
C ASN A 128 16.02 15.43 3.43
N MET A 129 16.51 14.19 3.32
CA MET A 129 16.02 13.21 2.33
C MET A 129 14.54 12.86 2.53
N TYR A 130 14.10 12.77 3.78
CA TYR A 130 12.69 12.49 4.11
C TYR A 130 11.79 13.69 3.77
N GLU A 131 12.17 14.90 4.18
CA GLU A 131 11.39 16.13 3.91
C GLU A 131 11.36 16.47 2.41
N SER A 132 12.41 16.12 1.66
CA SER A 132 12.48 16.29 0.19
C SER A 132 11.76 15.18 -0.58
N ASN A 133 11.06 14.26 0.08
CA ASN A 133 10.38 13.10 -0.52
C ASN A 133 11.27 12.16 -1.36
N ILE A 134 12.58 12.24 -1.20
CA ILE A 134 13.51 11.28 -1.81
C ILE A 134 13.32 9.89 -1.18
N ILE A 135 13.03 9.87 0.12
CA ILE A 135 12.62 8.66 0.84
C ILE A 135 11.09 8.59 0.84
N VAL A 136 10.56 7.60 0.15
CA VAL A 136 9.12 7.41 0.01
C VAL A 136 8.65 6.11 0.65
N TYR A 137 7.40 6.10 1.08
CA TYR A 137 6.73 4.90 1.56
C TYR A 137 6.09 4.16 0.40
N ASN A 138 6.57 2.94 0.15
CA ASN A 138 5.95 2.08 -0.85
C ASN A 138 4.98 1.09 -0.20
N LYS A 139 3.69 1.22 -0.53
CA LYS A 139 2.60 0.39 0.02
C LYS A 139 2.73 -1.09 -0.34
N GLU A 140 3.43 -1.42 -1.42
CA GLU A 140 3.59 -2.80 -1.89
C GLU A 140 4.69 -3.56 -1.15
N THR A 141 5.65 -2.85 -0.58
CA THR A 141 6.81 -3.44 0.10
C THR A 141 6.80 -3.27 1.60
N GLN A 142 5.78 -2.64 2.17
CA GLN A 142 5.67 -2.40 3.61
C GLN A 142 4.64 -3.31 4.27
N ARG A 143 4.77 -3.46 5.60
CA ARG A 143 3.75 -4.15 6.42
C ARG A 143 2.37 -3.66 6.05
N SER A 144 1.41 -4.59 6.03
CA SER A 144 0.01 -4.32 5.71
C SER A 144 -0.43 -2.96 6.30
N PRO A 145 -0.75 -1.99 5.46
CA PRO A 145 -1.18 -0.70 5.97
C PRO A 145 -2.39 -0.93 6.84
N LYS A 146 -2.44 -0.31 8.03
CA LYS A 146 -3.69 -0.25 8.77
C LYS A 146 -4.67 0.50 7.92
N ILE A 147 -5.73 -0.17 7.54
CA ILE A 147 -6.78 0.42 6.75
C ILE A 147 -7.76 1.06 7.74
N ARG A 148 -7.97 2.36 7.62
CA ARG A 148 -8.96 3.08 8.40
C ARG A 148 -10.03 3.61 7.47
N VAL A 149 -11.26 3.22 7.74
CA VAL A 149 -12.42 3.77 7.03
C VAL A 149 -12.73 5.15 7.64
N LEU A 150 -12.61 6.18 6.83
CA LEU A 150 -13.01 7.55 7.17
C LEU A 150 -14.35 7.84 6.50
N GLY A 151 -15.45 7.77 7.28
CA GLY A 151 -16.81 7.89 6.74
C GLY A 151 -17.28 6.66 5.94
N LYS A 152 -18.39 6.79 5.22
CA LYS A 152 -19.02 5.65 4.54
C LYS A 152 -18.24 5.13 3.32
N ASN A 153 -17.39 5.95 2.68
CA ASN A 153 -16.82 5.63 1.36
C ASN A 153 -15.33 5.98 1.16
N TYR A 154 -14.58 6.35 2.20
CA TYR A 154 -13.18 6.72 2.04
C TYR A 154 -12.25 5.88 2.90
N VAL A 155 -11.35 5.19 2.24
CA VAL A 155 -10.39 4.28 2.87
C VAL A 155 -9.01 4.92 2.86
N VAL A 156 -8.46 5.22 4.04
CA VAL A 156 -7.08 5.68 4.17
C VAL A 156 -6.18 4.49 4.48
N LYS A 157 -5.26 4.19 3.57
CA LYS A 157 -4.18 3.24 3.84
C LYS A 157 -3.12 3.96 4.67
N GLN A 158 -3.02 3.61 5.95
CA GLN A 158 -2.09 4.23 6.89
C GLN A 158 -0.87 3.36 7.08
N ILE A 159 0.28 4.00 7.24
CA ILE A 159 1.47 3.33 7.74
C ILE A 159 1.14 2.75 9.12
N SER A 160 1.37 1.44 9.32
CA SER A 160 1.14 0.81 10.63
C SER A 160 2.27 1.17 11.59
N LEU A 161 2.31 2.43 12.05
CA LEU A 161 3.26 2.89 13.05
C LEU A 161 2.66 2.81 14.46
N ASN A 162 3.44 2.29 15.41
CA ASN A 162 3.13 2.37 16.81
C ASN A 162 3.65 3.71 17.38
N LYS A 163 2.72 4.62 17.71
CA LYS A 163 3.06 5.96 18.21
C LYS A 163 3.93 5.95 19.46
N ASN A 164 3.62 5.05 20.40
CA ASN A 164 4.37 4.98 21.64
C ASN A 164 5.81 4.57 21.36
N ALA A 165 6.02 3.55 20.51
CA ALA A 165 7.35 3.14 20.11
C ALA A 165 8.11 4.25 19.37
N VAL A 166 7.46 4.98 18.45
CA VAL A 166 8.09 6.13 17.76
C VAL A 166 8.49 7.21 18.77
N LYS A 167 7.61 7.51 19.73
CA LYS A 167 7.90 8.53 20.76
C LYS A 167 9.01 8.11 21.71
N GLU A 168 9.03 6.85 22.14
CA GLU A 168 10.08 6.29 22.98
C GLU A 168 11.44 6.34 22.28
N ILE A 169 11.53 5.84 21.06
CA ILE A 169 12.76 5.88 20.24
C ILE A 169 13.22 7.32 20.01
N ALA A 170 12.30 8.26 19.70
CA ALA A 170 12.66 9.67 19.52
C ALA A 170 13.22 10.29 20.82
N ASN A 171 12.67 9.94 21.99
CA ASN A 171 13.19 10.40 23.26
C ASN A 171 14.59 9.79 23.58
N GLU A 172 14.81 8.52 23.27
CA GLU A 172 16.12 7.89 23.40
C GLU A 172 17.16 8.57 22.50
N MET A 173 16.80 8.90 21.26
CA MET A 173 17.66 9.66 20.35
C MET A 173 17.99 11.06 20.87
N LEU A 174 17.00 11.77 21.43
CA LEU A 174 17.20 13.10 22.02
C LEU A 174 18.04 13.08 23.29
N ASN A 175 18.03 11.97 24.03
CA ASN A 175 18.81 11.76 25.25
C ASN A 175 20.17 11.09 24.98
N GLU A 176 20.51 10.84 23.72
CA GLU A 176 21.74 10.15 23.27
C GLU A 176 21.92 8.74 23.90
N THR A 177 20.80 8.07 24.20
CA THR A 177 20.77 6.71 24.76
C THR A 177 20.35 5.67 23.72
N TYR A 178 20.04 6.09 22.49
CA TYR A 178 19.59 5.20 21.43
C TYR A 178 20.77 4.43 20.81
N GLU A 179 20.69 3.09 20.85
CA GLU A 179 21.60 2.20 20.14
C GLU A 179 21.14 2.04 18.69
N SER A 180 22.00 2.48 17.73
CA SER A 180 21.63 2.47 16.31
C SER A 180 21.51 1.05 15.78
N ASP A 181 20.32 0.71 15.26
CA ASP A 181 20.04 -0.56 14.62
C ASP A 181 19.88 -0.41 13.10
N LEU A 182 20.00 -1.52 12.36
CA LEU A 182 19.99 -1.54 10.90
C LEU A 182 18.60 -1.24 10.34
N ILE A 183 18.51 -0.24 9.47
CA ILE A 183 17.34 -0.03 8.61
C ILE A 183 17.64 -0.43 7.16
N ILE A 184 16.60 -0.72 6.37
CA ILE A 184 16.78 -1.17 4.98
C ILE A 184 16.07 -0.21 4.04
N PHE A 185 16.84 0.39 3.14
CA PHE A 185 16.38 1.21 2.03
C PHE A 185 16.52 0.46 0.71
N ASN A 186 15.58 0.65 -0.19
CA ASN A 186 15.65 0.16 -1.55
C ASN A 186 15.65 1.33 -2.54
N VAL A 187 16.71 1.48 -3.30
CA VAL A 187 16.68 2.28 -4.52
C VAL A 187 15.90 1.47 -5.55
N LEU A 188 14.70 1.95 -5.90
CA LEU A 188 13.78 1.19 -6.73
C LEU A 188 14.24 1.15 -8.18
N GLN A 189 14.39 -0.06 -8.69
CA GLN A 189 14.61 -0.31 -10.11
C GLN A 189 13.25 -0.56 -10.80
N LEU A 190 12.85 0.32 -11.68
CA LEU A 190 11.67 0.17 -12.53
C LEU A 190 12.01 -0.64 -13.79
N PRO A 191 11.02 -1.20 -14.51
CA PRO A 191 11.28 -2.11 -15.64
C PRO A 191 12.15 -1.53 -16.77
N ASN A 192 12.09 -0.22 -16.99
CA ASN A 192 12.77 0.44 -18.11
C ASN A 192 13.71 1.55 -17.64
N ASN A 193 14.14 1.51 -16.38
CA ASN A 193 15.07 2.52 -15.87
C ASN A 193 16.34 1.91 -15.28
N VAL A 194 17.39 2.71 -15.26
CA VAL A 194 18.63 2.44 -14.55
C VAL A 194 18.80 3.54 -13.50
N PRO A 195 18.53 3.25 -12.20
CA PRO A 195 18.70 4.22 -11.14
C PRO A 195 20.11 4.83 -11.15
N ASN A 196 20.19 6.14 -10.98
CA ASN A 196 21.44 6.88 -10.99
C ASN A 196 22.18 6.69 -9.64
N ILE A 197 22.85 5.56 -9.52
CA ILE A 197 23.65 5.16 -8.35
C ILE A 197 25.02 4.70 -8.80
N SER A 198 26.06 5.17 -8.13
CA SER A 198 27.44 4.75 -8.38
C SER A 198 28.23 4.63 -7.09
N TYR A 199 29.27 3.79 -7.09
CA TYR A 199 30.14 3.57 -5.94
C TYR A 199 31.58 3.73 -6.36
N ASP A 200 32.29 4.62 -5.68
CA ASP A 200 33.73 4.85 -5.90
C ASP A 200 34.44 5.13 -4.58
N ASN A 201 35.60 4.51 -4.39
CA ASN A 201 36.53 4.75 -3.28
C ASN A 201 35.88 4.83 -1.88
N GLY A 202 34.93 3.94 -1.57
CA GLY A 202 34.26 3.92 -0.26
C GLY A 202 33.10 4.92 -0.13
N THR A 203 32.74 5.60 -1.21
CA THR A 203 31.60 6.53 -1.24
C THR A 203 30.53 6.03 -2.18
N LEU A 204 29.30 5.99 -1.70
CA LEU A 204 28.12 5.71 -2.53
C LEU A 204 27.47 7.02 -2.92
N TYR A 205 27.31 7.22 -4.21
CA TYR A 205 26.65 8.38 -4.82
C TYR A 205 25.26 7.99 -5.32
N ILE A 206 24.25 8.75 -4.95
CA ILE A 206 22.88 8.59 -5.43
C ILE A 206 22.41 9.96 -5.94
N LYS A 207 22.01 10.05 -7.21
CA LYS A 207 21.41 11.25 -7.79
C LYS A 207 19.89 11.08 -7.84
N PRO A 208 19.14 11.71 -6.94
CA PRO A 208 17.70 11.58 -6.92
C PRO A 208 17.08 12.17 -8.19
N ASN A 209 16.14 11.42 -8.78
CA ASN A 209 15.25 11.88 -9.82
C ASN A 209 13.86 11.28 -9.55
N LEU A 210 12.90 12.12 -9.21
CA LEU A 210 11.55 11.69 -8.80
C LEU A 210 10.57 11.58 -9.97
N ASN A 211 11.01 11.92 -11.18
CA ASN A 211 10.18 11.76 -12.37
C ASN A 211 10.18 10.29 -12.82
N VAL A 212 9.05 9.62 -12.66
CA VAL A 212 8.89 8.18 -12.97
C VAL A 212 8.92 7.87 -14.48
N GLU A 213 8.82 8.90 -15.33
CA GLU A 213 8.88 8.75 -16.78
C GLU A 213 10.32 8.80 -17.31
N ASP A 214 11.28 9.25 -16.50
CA ASP A 214 12.68 9.35 -16.90
C ASP A 214 13.41 8.00 -16.77
N GLU A 215 14.33 7.73 -17.70
CA GLU A 215 15.15 6.49 -17.70
C GLU A 215 16.06 6.38 -16.48
N ASP A 216 16.43 7.49 -15.85
CA ASP A 216 17.26 7.58 -14.65
C ASP A 216 16.47 7.88 -13.37
N CYS A 217 15.16 7.66 -13.39
CA CYS A 217 14.30 7.83 -12.21
C CYS A 217 14.92 7.11 -10.99
N THR A 218 15.14 7.86 -9.91
CA THR A 218 15.88 7.39 -8.74
C THR A 218 15.27 7.92 -7.46
N PHE A 219 14.59 7.06 -6.72
CA PHE A 219 14.06 7.36 -5.39
C PHE A 219 14.20 6.15 -4.46
N ILE A 220 14.08 6.40 -3.18
CA ILE A 220 14.38 5.43 -2.13
C ILE A 220 13.11 5.00 -1.42
N ASN A 221 12.86 3.70 -1.36
CA ASN A 221 11.79 3.10 -0.57
C ASN A 221 12.32 2.56 0.75
N VAL A 222 11.62 2.84 1.85
CA VAL A 222 11.90 2.17 3.12
C VAL A 222 11.37 0.74 3.07
N ILE A 223 12.23 -0.25 3.27
CA ILE A 223 11.86 -1.67 3.36
C ILE A 223 11.62 -2.08 4.80
N ASP A 224 12.54 -1.71 5.70
CA ASP A 224 12.41 -1.94 7.14
C ASP A 224 12.97 -0.76 7.92
N GLY A 225 12.46 -0.54 9.14
CA GLY A 225 12.92 0.52 10.03
C GLY A 225 12.10 1.81 9.99
N MET A 226 10.88 1.80 9.45
CA MET A 226 10.05 3.01 9.34
C MET A 226 9.77 3.67 10.69
N HIS A 227 9.61 2.92 11.79
CA HIS A 227 9.46 3.48 13.14
C HIS A 227 10.69 4.28 13.54
N ARG A 228 11.89 3.75 13.29
CA ARG A 228 13.19 4.37 13.60
C ARG A 228 13.42 5.62 12.77
N LEU A 229 13.15 5.55 11.47
CA LEU A 229 13.24 6.72 10.59
C LEU A 229 12.28 7.83 11.03
N THR A 230 11.01 7.49 11.29
CA THR A 230 10.02 8.48 11.75
C THR A 230 10.41 9.08 13.11
N ALA A 231 10.93 8.28 14.02
CA ALA A 231 11.42 8.75 15.32
C ALA A 231 12.59 9.73 15.17
N LEU A 232 13.56 9.41 14.30
CA LEU A 232 14.70 10.27 13.99
C LEU A 232 14.23 11.60 13.37
N VAL A 233 13.35 11.55 12.39
CA VAL A 233 12.78 12.77 11.78
C VAL A 233 12.10 13.65 12.81
N ASN A 234 11.30 13.08 13.72
CA ASN A 234 10.65 13.81 14.80
C ASN A 234 11.66 14.39 15.80
N ALA A 235 12.72 13.66 16.14
CA ALA A 235 13.78 14.14 17.03
C ALA A 235 14.52 15.32 16.40
N VAL A 236 14.93 15.22 15.13
CA VAL A 236 15.59 16.31 14.39
C VAL A 236 14.68 17.53 14.26
N ALA A 237 13.41 17.35 13.91
CA ALA A 237 12.43 18.43 13.84
C ALA A 237 12.34 19.18 15.17
N LYS A 238 12.33 18.45 16.29
CA LYS A 238 12.30 19.05 17.63
C LYS A 238 13.57 19.82 17.95
N LEU A 239 14.77 19.27 17.64
CA LEU A 239 16.05 19.97 17.85
C LEU A 239 16.11 21.25 17.02
N LYS A 240 15.74 21.21 15.74
CA LYS A 240 15.69 22.38 14.86
C LYS A 240 14.73 23.45 15.37
N LYS A 241 13.55 23.04 15.87
CA LYS A 241 12.56 23.94 16.50
C LYS A 241 13.12 24.59 17.78
N ASP A 242 13.80 23.82 18.61
CA ASP A 242 14.42 24.29 19.86
C ASP A 242 15.74 25.03 19.61
N LYS A 243 16.16 25.18 18.33
CA LYS A 243 17.46 25.77 17.91
C LYS A 243 18.67 25.10 18.55
N LYS A 244 18.60 23.81 18.75
CA LYS A 244 19.69 22.99 19.28
C LYS A 244 20.45 22.34 18.13
N GLU A 245 21.74 22.11 18.35
CA GLU A 245 22.56 21.35 17.41
C GLU A 245 22.16 19.88 17.35
N ILE A 246 22.24 19.29 16.17
CA ILE A 246 22.04 17.86 15.96
C ILE A 246 23.35 17.16 16.31
N PRO A 247 23.35 16.23 17.29
CA PRO A 247 24.58 15.51 17.64
C PRO A 247 25.16 14.77 16.43
N PRO A 248 26.48 14.86 16.16
CA PRO A 248 27.12 14.14 15.06
C PRO A 248 26.98 12.61 15.14
N SER A 249 26.81 12.08 16.35
CA SER A 249 26.55 10.66 16.64
C SER A 249 25.13 10.24 16.30
N MET A 250 24.20 11.20 16.17
CA MET A 250 22.81 10.89 15.83
C MET A 250 22.71 10.49 14.37
N GLY A 251 22.23 9.30 14.12
CA GLY A 251 22.04 8.75 12.78
C GLY A 251 21.59 7.29 12.82
N LEU A 252 21.52 6.66 11.67
CA LEU A 252 21.12 5.26 11.53
C LEU A 252 22.12 4.48 10.67
N ILE A 253 22.28 3.21 10.98
CA ILE A 253 22.96 2.27 10.10
C ILE A 253 21.97 1.89 9.01
N VAL A 254 22.30 2.19 7.75
CA VAL A 254 21.42 1.98 6.61
C VAL A 254 22.01 0.94 5.68
N LYS A 255 21.27 -0.13 5.44
CA LYS A 255 21.54 -1.04 4.33
C LYS A 255 20.78 -0.54 3.10
N ILE A 256 21.51 -0.21 2.04
CA ILE A 256 20.94 0.24 0.78
C ILE A 256 21.02 -0.91 -0.21
N ILE A 257 19.90 -1.26 -0.80
CA ILE A 257 19.80 -2.28 -1.85
C ILE A 257 19.22 -1.65 -3.12
N VAL A 258 19.58 -2.21 -4.29
CA VAL A 258 19.01 -1.80 -5.59
C VAL A 258 18.22 -2.99 -6.12
N ARG A 259 16.89 -2.90 -6.07
CA ARG A 259 16.00 -4.02 -6.39
C ARG A 259 14.73 -3.55 -7.07
N THR A 260 14.17 -4.43 -7.89
CA THR A 260 12.80 -4.32 -8.38
C THR A 260 11.80 -4.48 -7.23
N ILE A 261 10.53 -4.13 -7.45
CA ILE A 261 9.46 -4.32 -6.44
C ILE A 261 9.36 -5.79 -6.02
N GLU A 262 9.45 -6.72 -6.96
CA GLU A 262 9.33 -8.16 -6.68
C GLU A 262 10.48 -8.67 -5.81
N GLU A 263 11.71 -8.26 -6.11
CA GLU A 263 12.86 -8.62 -5.31
C GLU A 263 12.81 -7.97 -3.92
N ALA A 264 12.37 -6.72 -3.82
CA ALA A 264 12.17 -6.03 -2.56
C ALA A 264 11.13 -6.74 -1.68
N LYS A 265 10.03 -7.25 -2.23
CA LYS A 265 9.05 -8.08 -1.52
C LYS A 265 9.69 -9.35 -0.91
N ARG A 266 10.65 -9.99 -1.61
CA ARG A 266 11.40 -11.13 -1.06
C ARG A 266 12.25 -10.73 0.14
N VAL A 267 12.92 -9.58 0.09
CA VAL A 267 13.72 -9.05 1.22
C VAL A 267 12.81 -8.79 2.43
N VAL A 268 11.66 -8.16 2.21
CA VAL A 268 10.65 -7.93 3.23
C VAL A 268 10.21 -9.25 3.88
N THR A 269 9.87 -10.25 3.06
CA THR A 269 9.46 -11.57 3.55
C THR A 269 10.54 -12.24 4.42
N GLN A 270 11.81 -12.12 4.04
CA GLN A 270 12.93 -12.65 4.83
C GLN A 270 13.09 -11.93 6.18
N SER A 271 12.96 -10.60 6.19
CA SER A 271 13.06 -9.79 7.41
C SER A 271 11.92 -10.11 8.38
N PHE A 272 10.71 -10.35 7.89
CA PHE A 272 9.53 -10.60 8.72
C PHE A 272 9.38 -12.04 9.22
N LYS A 273 10.09 -13.01 8.67
CA LYS A 273 10.13 -14.37 9.23
C LYS A 273 10.59 -14.41 10.69
N ARG A 274 11.22 -13.34 11.16
CA ARG A 274 11.74 -13.18 12.53
C ARG A 274 10.78 -12.46 13.49
N SER A 275 9.66 -11.93 13.02
CA SER A 275 8.68 -11.18 13.82
C SER A 275 7.28 -11.78 13.70
N ALA A 276 6.44 -11.64 14.75
CA ALA A 276 5.02 -12.02 14.71
C ALA A 276 4.24 -11.12 13.76
N THR A 277 4.20 -11.46 12.47
CA THR A 277 3.53 -10.71 11.41
C THR A 277 2.31 -11.50 10.93
N ASP A 278 1.29 -10.82 10.44
CA ASP A 278 0.10 -11.44 9.85
C ASP A 278 0.51 -12.38 8.71
N LYS A 279 0.20 -13.68 8.88
CA LYS A 279 0.58 -14.74 7.92
C LYS A 279 -0.03 -14.52 6.54
N ASP A 280 -1.23 -13.95 6.47
CA ASP A 280 -1.92 -13.64 5.22
C ASP A 280 -1.19 -12.53 4.45
N PHE A 281 -0.73 -11.50 5.18
CA PHE A 281 0.11 -10.46 4.60
C PHE A 281 1.45 -11.03 4.07
N LEU A 282 2.13 -11.90 4.82
CA LEU A 282 3.37 -12.51 4.35
C LEU A 282 3.17 -13.32 3.06
N LYS A 283 2.06 -14.08 2.98
CA LYS A 283 1.69 -14.80 1.76
C LYS A 283 1.45 -13.86 0.57
N SER A 284 0.87 -12.68 0.81
CA SER A 284 0.62 -11.69 -0.25
C SER A 284 1.89 -11.11 -0.86
N LEU A 285 3.02 -11.18 -0.13
CA LEU A 285 4.35 -10.75 -0.60
C LEU A 285 5.14 -11.88 -1.30
N GLU A 286 4.66 -13.13 -1.23
CA GLU A 286 5.34 -14.23 -1.90
C GLU A 286 5.33 -14.03 -3.42
N VAL A 287 6.50 -14.24 -4.04
CA VAL A 287 6.65 -14.28 -5.49
C VAL A 287 7.07 -15.69 -5.87
N ASN A 288 6.11 -16.50 -6.28
CA ASN A 288 6.30 -17.88 -6.72
C ASN A 288 5.41 -18.17 -7.93
N ASP A 289 5.52 -19.38 -8.48
CA ASP A 289 4.76 -19.76 -9.66
C ASP A 289 3.24 -19.67 -9.45
N TYR A 290 2.74 -20.01 -8.27
CA TYR A 290 1.30 -19.95 -8.00
C TYR A 290 0.79 -18.51 -7.89
N THR A 291 1.59 -17.57 -7.38
CA THR A 291 1.20 -16.14 -7.38
C THR A 291 1.14 -15.59 -8.80
N LYS A 292 2.07 -15.99 -9.68
CA LYS A 292 2.07 -15.62 -11.09
C LYS A 292 0.87 -16.23 -11.84
N LEU A 293 0.54 -17.49 -11.54
CA LEU A 293 -0.65 -18.15 -12.09
C LEU A 293 -1.94 -17.46 -11.62
N THR A 294 -2.00 -17.04 -10.36
CA THR A 294 -3.11 -16.25 -9.83
C THR A 294 -3.28 -14.93 -10.56
N ASP A 295 -2.19 -14.21 -10.81
CA ASP A 295 -2.24 -12.95 -11.55
C ASP A 295 -2.68 -13.15 -13.01
N ALA A 296 -2.23 -14.22 -13.65
CA ALA A 296 -2.66 -14.58 -15.00
C ALA A 296 -4.17 -14.91 -15.04
N PHE A 297 -4.68 -15.68 -14.09
CA PHE A 297 -6.12 -15.96 -13.97
C PHE A 297 -6.94 -14.67 -13.76
N ILE A 298 -6.55 -13.83 -12.80
CA ILE A 298 -7.25 -12.58 -12.49
C ILE A 298 -7.29 -11.65 -13.70
N LYS A 299 -6.24 -11.62 -14.50
CA LYS A 299 -6.15 -10.78 -15.70
C LYS A 299 -7.25 -11.09 -16.73
N GLU A 300 -7.67 -12.35 -16.83
CA GLU A 300 -8.71 -12.77 -17.76
C GLU A 300 -10.14 -12.53 -17.26
N LEU A 301 -10.33 -12.27 -15.96
CA LEU A 301 -11.65 -11.98 -15.40
C LEU A 301 -12.18 -10.60 -15.85
N PRO A 302 -13.51 -10.38 -15.84
CA PRO A 302 -14.10 -9.08 -16.13
C PRO A 302 -13.51 -7.96 -15.26
N GLU A 303 -13.38 -6.76 -15.80
CA GLU A 303 -12.77 -5.61 -15.10
C GLU A 303 -13.46 -5.31 -13.77
N TYR A 304 -14.79 -5.29 -13.75
CA TYR A 304 -15.58 -5.04 -12.54
C TYR A 304 -15.37 -6.09 -11.42
N ILE A 305 -14.94 -7.31 -11.77
CA ILE A 305 -14.51 -8.36 -10.82
C ILE A 305 -13.08 -8.09 -10.36
N ARG A 306 -12.15 -7.81 -11.30
CA ARG A 306 -10.73 -7.59 -11.01
C ARG A 306 -10.49 -6.47 -10.01
N GLU A 307 -11.22 -5.35 -10.16
CA GLU A 307 -11.13 -4.19 -9.26
C GLU A 307 -11.60 -4.48 -7.84
N LYS A 308 -12.31 -5.58 -7.62
CA LYS A 308 -12.83 -6.02 -6.31
C LYS A 308 -12.03 -7.18 -5.70
N ILE A 309 -10.91 -7.58 -6.31
CA ILE A 309 -9.97 -8.57 -5.78
C ILE A 309 -8.81 -7.86 -5.12
N TYR A 310 -8.62 -8.07 -3.83
CA TYR A 310 -7.57 -7.43 -3.02
C TYR A 310 -6.45 -8.41 -2.68
N SER A 311 -5.32 -7.93 -2.14
CA SER A 311 -4.18 -8.79 -1.85
C SER A 311 -4.43 -9.73 -0.68
N THR A 312 -5.09 -9.25 0.38
CA THR A 312 -5.31 -9.98 1.63
C THR A 312 -6.77 -9.96 2.07
N TYR A 313 -7.13 -10.86 3.00
CA TYR A 313 -8.46 -10.89 3.61
C TYR A 313 -8.84 -9.55 4.25
N ASN A 314 -7.93 -8.95 5.01
CA ASN A 314 -8.19 -7.66 5.68
C ASN A 314 -8.46 -6.54 4.67
N GLU A 315 -7.67 -6.44 3.61
CA GLU A 315 -7.91 -5.47 2.53
C GLU A 315 -9.25 -5.69 1.84
N CYS A 316 -9.60 -6.96 1.58
CA CYS A 316 -10.88 -7.33 0.99
C CYS A 316 -12.07 -6.86 1.84
N ILE A 317 -12.04 -7.10 3.16
CA ILE A 317 -13.10 -6.66 4.08
C ILE A 317 -13.23 -5.14 4.07
N TYR A 318 -12.12 -4.42 4.21
CA TYR A 318 -12.12 -2.96 4.37
C TYR A 318 -12.55 -2.21 3.11
N ASN A 319 -12.28 -2.80 1.94
CA ASN A 319 -12.62 -2.17 0.65
C ASN A 319 -13.94 -2.71 0.06
N ASN A 320 -14.72 -3.46 0.82
CA ASN A 320 -15.90 -4.15 0.33
C ASN A 320 -15.60 -4.98 -0.94
N GLY A 321 -14.49 -5.73 -0.88
CA GLY A 321 -14.08 -6.61 -1.96
C GLY A 321 -14.86 -7.92 -1.97
N ILE A 322 -14.82 -8.61 -3.10
CA ILE A 322 -15.50 -9.89 -3.30
C ILE A 322 -14.62 -11.08 -2.92
N THR A 323 -13.31 -10.95 -3.11
CA THR A 323 -12.33 -11.99 -2.72
C THR A 323 -10.92 -11.40 -2.62
N TYR A 324 -9.91 -12.26 -2.37
CA TYR A 324 -8.54 -11.82 -2.19
C TYR A 324 -7.51 -12.81 -2.78
N LYS A 325 -6.39 -12.28 -3.27
CA LYS A 325 -5.36 -13.03 -4.02
C LYS A 325 -4.81 -14.22 -3.24
N THR A 326 -4.54 -14.08 -1.94
CA THR A 326 -3.99 -15.19 -1.13
C THR A 326 -4.94 -16.38 -1.06
N LEU A 327 -6.27 -16.16 -1.03
CA LEU A 327 -7.27 -17.22 -1.11
C LEU A 327 -7.20 -17.95 -2.46
N ILE A 328 -7.22 -17.20 -3.55
CA ILE A 328 -7.14 -17.74 -4.92
C ILE A 328 -5.85 -18.56 -5.09
N THR A 329 -4.71 -18.02 -4.62
CA THR A 329 -3.40 -18.70 -4.68
C THR A 329 -3.40 -20.00 -3.89
N ASP A 330 -3.95 -20.01 -2.68
CA ASP A 330 -4.04 -21.21 -1.85
C ASP A 330 -4.96 -22.27 -2.48
N CYS A 331 -6.06 -21.86 -3.09
CA CYS A 331 -6.95 -22.75 -3.83
C CYS A 331 -6.23 -23.34 -5.06
N MET A 332 -5.56 -22.53 -5.85
CA MET A 332 -4.81 -23.00 -7.04
C MET A 332 -3.72 -24.01 -6.69
N ARG A 333 -3.03 -23.84 -5.55
CA ARG A 333 -2.07 -24.85 -5.04
C ARG A 333 -2.71 -26.22 -4.79
N LYS A 334 -4.00 -26.27 -4.51
CA LYS A 334 -4.74 -27.50 -4.22
C LYS A 334 -5.31 -28.16 -5.48
N ILE A 335 -5.85 -27.35 -6.40
CA ILE A 335 -6.54 -27.88 -7.59
C ILE A 335 -5.59 -28.15 -8.76
N LEU A 336 -4.48 -27.41 -8.89
CA LEU A 336 -3.49 -27.63 -9.94
C LEU A 336 -2.54 -28.78 -9.54
N THR A 337 -2.31 -29.70 -10.46
CA THR A 337 -1.40 -30.83 -10.22
C THR A 337 0.05 -30.38 -10.18
N GLN A 338 0.77 -30.74 -9.12
CA GLN A 338 2.18 -30.38 -8.91
C GLN A 338 3.15 -30.99 -9.95
N GLU A 339 2.74 -32.05 -10.63
CA GLU A 339 3.55 -32.77 -11.64
C GLU A 339 3.66 -32.06 -12.97
N LYS A 340 2.88 -30.98 -13.21
CA LYS A 340 2.85 -30.26 -14.49
C LYS A 340 3.71 -29.00 -14.42
N ASN A 341 4.44 -28.75 -15.53
CA ASN A 341 5.30 -27.57 -15.60
C ASN A 341 4.49 -26.26 -15.58
N PHE A 342 5.18 -25.16 -15.28
CA PHE A 342 4.58 -23.83 -15.18
C PHE A 342 3.79 -23.41 -16.44
N LEU A 343 4.33 -23.65 -17.62
CA LEU A 343 3.69 -23.27 -18.89
C LEU A 343 2.36 -24.00 -19.12
N PHE A 344 2.29 -25.29 -18.73
CA PHE A 344 1.04 -26.03 -18.78
C PHE A 344 0.01 -25.43 -17.83
N ASN A 345 0.40 -25.19 -16.57
CA ASN A 345 -0.49 -24.59 -15.57
C ASN A 345 -0.91 -23.17 -15.98
N LEU A 346 -0.02 -22.40 -16.60
CA LEU A 346 -0.37 -21.06 -17.13
C LEU A 346 -1.49 -21.16 -18.17
N LYS A 347 -1.40 -22.10 -19.10
CA LYS A 347 -2.48 -22.35 -20.08
C LYS A 347 -3.79 -22.75 -19.39
N VAL A 348 -3.73 -23.60 -18.37
CA VAL A 348 -4.93 -24.01 -17.60
C VAL A 348 -5.59 -22.79 -16.96
N VAL A 349 -4.86 -21.98 -16.22
CA VAL A 349 -5.44 -20.84 -15.48
C VAL A 349 -5.94 -19.72 -16.40
N THR A 350 -5.27 -19.48 -17.54
CA THR A 350 -5.75 -18.54 -18.54
C THR A 350 -7.12 -18.98 -19.09
N ASN A 351 -7.25 -20.27 -19.45
CA ASN A 351 -8.55 -20.79 -19.92
C ASN A 351 -9.62 -20.76 -18.81
N MET A 352 -9.26 -21.10 -17.57
CA MET A 352 -10.18 -20.95 -16.42
C MET A 352 -10.67 -19.50 -16.28
N GLY A 353 -9.79 -18.52 -16.45
CA GLY A 353 -10.14 -17.11 -16.41
C GLY A 353 -11.09 -16.72 -17.55
N THR A 354 -10.85 -17.19 -18.78
CA THR A 354 -11.73 -16.98 -19.93
C THR A 354 -13.12 -17.62 -19.73
N ILE A 355 -13.18 -18.83 -19.15
CA ILE A 355 -14.45 -19.49 -18.78
C ILE A 355 -15.17 -18.63 -17.73
N GLY A 356 -14.43 -18.16 -16.72
CA GLY A 356 -14.97 -17.31 -15.67
C GLY A 356 -15.51 -15.99 -16.19
N GLU A 357 -14.82 -15.36 -17.14
CA GLU A 357 -15.26 -14.13 -17.79
C GLU A 357 -16.62 -14.33 -18.46
N LYS A 358 -16.78 -15.39 -19.27
CA LYS A 358 -18.03 -15.67 -19.99
C LYS A 358 -19.19 -15.98 -19.06
N ILE A 359 -18.97 -16.84 -18.06
CA ILE A 359 -19.99 -17.26 -17.12
C ILE A 359 -20.44 -16.07 -16.22
N LEU A 360 -19.49 -15.34 -15.63
CA LEU A 360 -19.79 -14.24 -14.72
C LEU A 360 -20.42 -13.04 -15.44
N SER A 361 -19.98 -12.75 -16.67
CA SER A 361 -20.58 -11.68 -17.49
C SER A 361 -22.02 -12.03 -17.88
N TYR A 362 -22.29 -13.26 -18.27
CA TYR A 362 -23.65 -13.71 -18.55
C TYR A 362 -24.56 -13.62 -17.31
N ILE A 363 -24.10 -14.12 -16.15
CA ILE A 363 -24.88 -14.04 -14.91
C ILE A 363 -25.20 -12.59 -14.52
N LEU A 364 -24.22 -11.69 -14.66
CA LEU A 364 -24.43 -10.26 -14.39
C LEU A 364 -25.47 -9.66 -15.34
N GLU A 365 -25.45 -10.04 -16.62
CA GLU A 365 -26.36 -9.52 -17.63
C GLU A 365 -27.79 -10.03 -17.40
N GLU A 366 -27.98 -11.34 -17.29
CA GLU A 366 -29.29 -11.98 -17.25
C GLU A 366 -30.00 -11.89 -15.89
N TYR A 367 -29.25 -11.97 -14.78
CA TYR A 367 -29.85 -12.04 -13.45
C TYR A 367 -29.79 -10.71 -12.67
N TYR A 368 -28.94 -9.76 -13.08
CA TYR A 368 -28.69 -8.52 -12.35
C TYR A 368 -28.73 -7.27 -13.24
N GLU A 369 -29.31 -7.37 -14.46
CA GLU A 369 -29.54 -6.25 -15.38
C GLU A 369 -28.29 -5.38 -15.60
N LYS A 370 -27.10 -6.00 -15.68
CA LYS A 370 -25.78 -5.34 -15.75
C LYS A 370 -25.46 -4.46 -14.53
N ASN A 371 -26.20 -4.59 -13.44
CA ASN A 371 -25.98 -3.83 -12.20
C ASN A 371 -25.02 -4.58 -11.27
N PHE A 372 -23.74 -4.25 -11.35
CA PHE A 372 -22.72 -4.89 -10.53
C PHE A 372 -22.92 -4.66 -9.03
N THR A 373 -23.45 -3.51 -8.61
CA THR A 373 -23.73 -3.27 -7.18
C THR A 373 -24.79 -4.22 -6.65
N LEU A 374 -25.82 -4.49 -7.42
CA LEU A 374 -26.86 -5.46 -7.10
C LEU A 374 -26.25 -6.87 -7.03
N PHE A 375 -25.49 -7.26 -8.04
CA PHE A 375 -24.78 -8.53 -8.10
C PHE A 375 -23.90 -8.76 -6.88
N GLN A 376 -23.09 -7.76 -6.52
CA GLN A 376 -22.21 -7.85 -5.35
C GLN A 376 -22.97 -7.98 -4.03
N ASN A 377 -24.09 -7.31 -3.87
CA ASN A 377 -24.82 -7.27 -2.60
C ASN A 377 -25.72 -8.49 -2.41
N GLU A 378 -26.36 -8.96 -3.45
CA GLU A 378 -27.42 -9.98 -3.37
C GLU A 378 -26.91 -11.39 -3.67
N SER A 379 -25.96 -11.54 -4.61
CA SER A 379 -25.47 -12.85 -5.00
C SER A 379 -24.53 -13.49 -3.97
N ASN A 380 -24.74 -14.76 -3.70
CA ASN A 380 -23.80 -15.57 -2.93
C ASN A 380 -22.48 -15.82 -3.69
N LEU A 381 -22.50 -15.75 -5.02
CA LEU A 381 -21.28 -15.85 -5.85
C LEU A 381 -20.26 -14.76 -5.52
N MET A 382 -20.71 -13.60 -5.04
CA MET A 382 -19.86 -12.46 -4.70
C MET A 382 -19.41 -12.47 -3.23
N ARG A 383 -19.56 -13.59 -2.51
CA ARG A 383 -18.99 -13.78 -1.17
C ARG A 383 -17.54 -14.25 -1.27
N LYS A 384 -16.74 -13.94 -0.25
CA LYS A 384 -15.27 -14.11 -0.30
C LYS A 384 -14.83 -15.52 -0.65
N ASN A 385 -15.42 -16.52 0.00
CA ASN A 385 -15.03 -17.92 -0.17
C ASN A 385 -15.70 -18.59 -1.37
N SER A 386 -16.73 -17.96 -1.98
CA SER A 386 -17.38 -18.50 -3.18
C SER A 386 -16.43 -18.59 -4.37
N PHE A 387 -15.37 -17.80 -4.38
CA PHE A 387 -14.31 -17.92 -5.38
C PHE A 387 -13.57 -19.26 -5.32
N VAL A 388 -13.58 -19.98 -4.20
CA VAL A 388 -13.10 -21.37 -4.14
C VAL A 388 -13.98 -22.27 -5.01
N TYR A 389 -15.30 -22.15 -4.89
CA TYR A 389 -16.26 -22.92 -5.71
C TYR A 389 -16.10 -22.57 -7.20
N LEU A 390 -16.07 -21.28 -7.53
CA LEU A 390 -15.89 -20.84 -8.91
C LEU A 390 -14.60 -21.36 -9.53
N LEU A 391 -13.47 -21.33 -8.78
CA LEU A 391 -12.20 -21.87 -9.25
C LEU A 391 -12.27 -23.37 -9.51
N VAL A 392 -12.92 -24.14 -8.65
CA VAL A 392 -13.15 -25.59 -8.85
C VAL A 392 -14.02 -25.81 -10.08
N PHE A 393 -15.11 -25.07 -10.24
CA PHE A 393 -16.01 -25.18 -11.39
C PHE A 393 -15.27 -24.88 -12.71
N PHE A 394 -14.57 -23.76 -12.79
CA PHE A 394 -13.84 -23.38 -14.00
C PHE A 394 -12.72 -24.39 -14.33
N HIS A 395 -12.05 -24.92 -13.31
CA HIS A 395 -11.04 -25.97 -13.48
C HIS A 395 -11.65 -27.27 -14.06
N GLU A 396 -12.73 -27.75 -13.48
CA GLU A 396 -13.39 -28.98 -13.93
C GLU A 396 -14.07 -28.82 -15.31
N ILE A 397 -14.66 -27.67 -15.61
CA ILE A 397 -15.18 -27.34 -16.94
C ILE A 397 -14.07 -27.42 -17.98
N TYR A 398 -12.91 -26.82 -17.70
CA TYR A 398 -11.74 -26.88 -18.56
C TYR A 398 -11.22 -28.33 -18.72
N LYS A 399 -11.04 -29.04 -17.62
CA LYS A 399 -10.49 -30.40 -17.56
C LYS A 399 -11.35 -31.40 -18.33
N ARG A 400 -12.67 -31.29 -18.22
CA ARG A 400 -13.65 -32.13 -18.95
C ARG A 400 -13.88 -31.68 -20.38
N LYS A 401 -13.22 -30.59 -20.82
CA LYS A 401 -13.36 -30.04 -22.16
C LYS A 401 -14.82 -29.77 -22.55
N ILE A 402 -15.60 -29.22 -21.62
CA ILE A 402 -16.99 -28.89 -21.87
C ILE A 402 -17.05 -27.81 -22.96
N PRO A 403 -17.87 -28.03 -24.03
CA PRO A 403 -17.94 -27.12 -25.14
C PRO A 403 -18.59 -25.79 -24.74
N GLU A 404 -18.16 -24.71 -25.39
CA GLU A 404 -18.55 -23.33 -25.06
C GLU A 404 -20.06 -23.10 -25.17
N GLU A 405 -20.74 -23.77 -26.11
CA GLU A 405 -22.20 -23.69 -26.26
C GLU A 405 -22.98 -24.14 -25.03
N LYS A 406 -22.34 -24.89 -24.11
CA LYS A 406 -22.95 -25.30 -22.84
C LYS A 406 -22.71 -24.29 -21.70
N PHE A 407 -21.86 -23.27 -21.89
CA PHE A 407 -21.49 -22.35 -20.79
C PHE A 407 -22.67 -21.53 -20.27
N LEU A 408 -23.59 -21.13 -21.13
CA LEU A 408 -24.78 -20.37 -20.72
C LEU A 408 -25.69 -21.21 -19.82
N MET A 409 -25.97 -22.46 -20.20
CA MET A 409 -26.72 -23.40 -19.38
C MET A 409 -26.05 -23.65 -18.02
N ILE A 410 -24.73 -23.79 -18.02
CA ILE A 410 -23.96 -23.96 -16.78
C ILE A 410 -24.03 -22.70 -15.94
N ALA A 411 -23.95 -21.53 -16.53
CA ALA A 411 -24.08 -20.25 -15.85
C ALA A 411 -25.44 -20.08 -15.15
N ASP A 412 -26.54 -20.47 -15.82
CA ASP A 412 -27.87 -20.50 -15.25
C ASP A 412 -27.93 -21.41 -14.01
N ARG A 413 -27.40 -22.63 -14.12
CA ARG A 413 -27.36 -23.58 -13.01
C ARG A 413 -26.51 -23.07 -11.84
N ILE A 414 -25.36 -22.46 -12.12
CA ILE A 414 -24.51 -21.81 -11.08
C ILE A 414 -25.28 -20.68 -10.38
N ALA A 415 -25.96 -19.84 -11.13
CA ALA A 415 -26.73 -18.73 -10.58
C ALA A 415 -27.86 -19.23 -9.66
N LEU A 416 -28.61 -20.24 -10.09
CA LEU A 416 -29.70 -20.85 -9.32
C LEU A 416 -29.18 -21.59 -8.08
N SER A 417 -28.19 -22.47 -8.23
CA SER A 417 -27.58 -23.23 -7.13
C SER A 417 -26.98 -22.29 -6.07
N SER A 418 -26.35 -21.20 -6.48
CA SER A 418 -25.74 -20.26 -5.54
C SER A 418 -26.73 -19.69 -4.50
N GLY A 419 -28.01 -19.68 -4.79
CA GLY A 419 -29.07 -19.24 -3.86
C GLY A 419 -29.16 -20.10 -2.60
N THR A 420 -28.74 -21.36 -2.67
CA THR A 420 -28.81 -22.34 -1.56
C THR A 420 -27.54 -22.39 -0.71
N TRP A 421 -26.44 -21.78 -1.16
CA TRP A 421 -25.15 -21.84 -0.48
C TRP A 421 -25.16 -21.13 0.88
N ASP A 422 -24.48 -21.73 1.88
CA ASP A 422 -24.38 -21.16 3.23
C ASP A 422 -23.60 -19.83 3.24
N ARG A 423 -24.32 -18.72 3.35
CA ARG A 423 -23.77 -17.36 3.41
C ARG A 423 -22.76 -17.15 4.52
N ASP A 424 -23.00 -17.76 5.67
CA ASP A 424 -22.13 -17.59 6.83
C ASP A 424 -20.80 -18.29 6.60
N MET A 425 -20.81 -19.50 6.08
CA MET A 425 -19.60 -20.23 5.71
C MET A 425 -18.80 -19.51 4.63
N LEU A 426 -19.46 -19.01 3.59
CA LEU A 426 -18.83 -18.29 2.48
C LEU A 426 -18.21 -16.93 2.88
N SER A 427 -18.54 -16.43 4.07
CA SER A 427 -18.05 -15.14 4.58
C SER A 427 -17.04 -15.27 5.71
N ARG A 428 -16.82 -16.47 6.28
CA ARG A 428 -15.92 -16.69 7.42
C ARG A 428 -14.45 -16.43 7.08
N LYS A 429 -13.72 -15.92 8.06
CA LYS A 429 -12.25 -15.77 7.95
C LYS A 429 -11.51 -17.11 8.09
N LYS A 430 -12.04 -18.01 8.91
CA LYS A 430 -11.45 -19.32 9.18
C LYS A 430 -12.33 -20.41 8.60
N PHE A 431 -11.78 -21.19 7.71
CA PHE A 431 -12.44 -22.30 7.03
C PHE A 431 -11.40 -23.37 6.66
N ASN A 432 -11.86 -24.55 6.31
CA ASN A 432 -11.01 -25.63 5.78
C ASN A 432 -11.10 -25.61 4.24
N MET A 433 -9.99 -25.26 3.58
CA MET A 433 -9.91 -25.19 2.12
C MET A 433 -10.25 -26.53 1.43
N ASN A 434 -9.85 -27.66 2.02
CA ASN A 434 -10.14 -28.95 1.41
C ASN A 434 -11.64 -29.28 1.48
N GLU A 435 -12.31 -28.94 2.58
CA GLU A 435 -13.78 -29.12 2.71
C GLU A 435 -14.51 -28.27 1.67
N LEU A 436 -14.14 -27.00 1.47
CA LEU A 436 -14.75 -26.16 0.45
C LEU A 436 -14.53 -26.69 -0.97
N ILE A 437 -13.36 -27.27 -1.25
CA ILE A 437 -13.06 -27.85 -2.57
C ILE A 437 -13.91 -29.11 -2.81
N GLU A 438 -14.03 -29.99 -1.83
CA GLU A 438 -14.86 -31.22 -1.97
C GLU A 438 -16.36 -30.87 -2.09
N GLU A 439 -16.86 -29.97 -1.26
CA GLU A 439 -18.24 -29.47 -1.37
C GLU A 439 -18.49 -28.83 -2.74
N ALA A 440 -17.57 -28.03 -3.27
CA ALA A 440 -17.67 -27.46 -4.61
C ALA A 440 -17.75 -28.55 -5.70
N LYS A 441 -17.03 -29.65 -5.55
CA LYS A 441 -17.10 -30.79 -6.48
C LYS A 441 -18.44 -31.50 -6.40
N GLU A 442 -18.96 -31.73 -5.20
CA GLU A 442 -20.28 -32.34 -4.99
C GLU A 442 -21.38 -31.50 -5.64
N ILE A 443 -21.42 -30.20 -5.36
CA ILE A 443 -22.37 -29.27 -6.01
C ILE A 443 -22.25 -29.31 -7.53
N LEU A 444 -21.01 -29.32 -8.05
CA LEU A 444 -20.76 -29.36 -9.48
C LEU A 444 -21.37 -30.63 -10.13
N GLU A 445 -21.17 -31.79 -9.50
CA GLU A 445 -21.68 -33.07 -10.00
C GLU A 445 -23.19 -33.17 -9.88
N GLU A 446 -23.75 -32.81 -8.72
CA GLU A 446 -25.16 -33.05 -8.41
C GLU A 446 -26.10 -32.00 -9.01
N GLU A 447 -25.69 -30.72 -9.00
CA GLU A 447 -26.58 -29.62 -9.34
C GLU A 447 -26.24 -28.94 -10.68
N ILE A 448 -24.97 -28.96 -11.11
CA ILE A 448 -24.52 -28.16 -12.25
C ILE A 448 -24.28 -29.00 -13.50
N LEU A 449 -23.68 -30.17 -13.39
CA LEU A 449 -23.33 -31.03 -14.54
C LEU A 449 -24.28 -32.20 -14.75
N ASN A 450 -25.16 -32.53 -13.80
CA ASN A 450 -26.18 -33.55 -14.03
C ASN A 450 -27.19 -33.10 -15.07
N ASP A 451 -27.36 -33.87 -16.13
CA ASP A 451 -28.33 -33.66 -17.19
C ASP A 451 -29.76 -34.04 -16.74
#